data_ba68172a9ca6209d1bb0863704d555bf
#
_entry.id   ba68172a9ca6209d1bb0863704d555bf
#
_cell.length_a   1.000
_cell.length_b   1.000
_cell.length_c   1.000
_cell.angle_alpha   90.00
_cell.angle_beta   90.00
_cell.angle_gamma   90.00
#
_symmetry.space_group_name_H-M   'P 1'
#
loop_
_entity.id
_entity.type
_entity.pdbx_description
1 polymer ?
#
loop_
_entity_poly.entity_id
_entity_poly.type
_entity_poly.pdbx_seq_one_letter_code
_entity_poly.pdbx_strand_id
1 'polypeptide(L)'
;MIKEYDVIVVGAGHAGVEATFAAARLGNKTALVTLYLDTISMMSCNPSIGGPGKSNLVTEIDVLGGEMGKHIDEFNLQLKDLNTSKGPAARITRGQADKYKYRRKRREKLEKNENISLIQDCVEEILVEDIQNSETLSYEKKVIGVKTRLGITYKTKAIVLATGTFLKGKIVIGDVTYSAGRQGEMSAEKLSDSLRSLGIKIERYQTATPPRIDRKTIDFSQLEELHGEEHPRFFSIFTKKEKNNTVPTWLTYTSEKTIEVVKEMMKFSPIVSGMVNTHGPRHCPSIDRKVLNFPDKDRHQIFLELESENSDEIYVNGLTTAMPAFVQEKILRTIKGLENAKIMRHGYAVEYDYAPASQLYPSLENKKISGLFFAGQINGTSGYEEAAAQGFMAGVNAARKIAGKEPIIVDRSEAYIGVLIDDLIHKKTPEPYRVLPSRAEYRITLRYDNAFMRLFDKIKEIGIIEKDKIDFLEKSINDVYTEINNLKNISVSMNDANNFLEKLNITDRFAKGVKAAEILKIKDVSYDDLKEFLNLNDYEDFVKNQIETMIKYEIFIERENKQIEKFKKLENMLIPKNINYDEIKGISNIAKAGLNEVRPLSIGEATRISGVTSNDITLIIANIK
;
A
#
# COMPACT_ATOMS: atom_id res chain seq x y z
N MET A 1 5.14 -12.73 36.07
CA MET A 1 5.24 -11.24 36.12
C MET A 1 4.35 -10.69 35.01
N ILE A 2 3.31 -9.95 35.36
CA ILE A 2 2.42 -9.34 34.37
C ILE A 2 3.06 -8.02 33.95
N LYS A 3 3.33 -7.87 32.65
CA LYS A 3 3.79 -6.61 32.06
C LYS A 3 2.62 -5.91 31.39
N GLU A 4 2.60 -4.60 31.45
CA GLU A 4 1.50 -3.77 30.93
C GLU A 4 2.00 -2.77 29.88
N TYR A 5 1.24 -2.65 28.78
CA TYR A 5 1.47 -1.72 27.69
C TYR A 5 0.15 -1.04 27.31
N ASP A 6 0.22 0.13 26.73
CA ASP A 6 -0.97 0.80 26.21
C ASP A 6 -1.42 0.11 24.91
N VAL A 7 -0.48 -0.16 24.00
CA VAL A 7 -0.72 -0.85 22.73
C VAL A 7 0.19 -2.05 22.59
N ILE A 8 -0.34 -3.19 22.14
CA ILE A 8 0.44 -4.34 21.71
C ILE A 8 0.23 -4.53 20.21
N VAL A 9 1.34 -4.54 19.47
CA VAL A 9 1.36 -4.85 18.04
C VAL A 9 1.91 -6.25 17.83
N VAL A 10 1.18 -7.11 17.12
CA VAL A 10 1.53 -8.52 16.88
C VAL A 10 1.96 -8.70 15.44
N GLY A 11 3.26 -8.95 15.24
CA GLY A 11 3.91 -9.08 13.93
C GLY A 11 4.66 -7.82 13.52
N ALA A 12 5.92 -7.99 13.10
CA ALA A 12 6.85 -6.91 12.77
C ALA A 12 7.13 -6.77 11.27
N GLY A 13 6.14 -7.07 10.42
CA GLY A 13 6.14 -6.70 9.00
C GLY A 13 5.93 -5.19 8.82
N HIS A 14 5.73 -4.75 7.58
CA HIS A 14 5.53 -3.33 7.27
C HIS A 14 4.32 -2.71 8.00
N ALA A 15 3.21 -3.46 8.14
CA ALA A 15 2.06 -3.02 8.90
C ALA A 15 2.37 -2.82 10.38
N GLY A 16 2.96 -3.85 11.02
CA GLY A 16 3.24 -3.78 12.46
C GLY A 16 4.26 -2.70 12.82
N VAL A 17 5.26 -2.49 11.98
CA VAL A 17 6.28 -1.46 12.22
C VAL A 17 5.67 -0.05 12.09
N GLU A 18 4.86 0.22 11.07
CA GLU A 18 4.18 1.52 10.93
C GLU A 18 3.18 1.75 12.08
N ALA A 19 2.42 0.70 12.50
CA ALA A 19 1.51 0.80 13.64
C ALA A 19 2.26 1.11 14.95
N THR A 20 3.42 0.46 15.15
CA THR A 20 4.25 0.67 16.35
C THR A 20 4.78 2.10 16.41
N PHE A 21 5.33 2.61 15.31
CA PHE A 21 5.81 4.01 15.27
C PHE A 21 4.66 5.00 15.48
N ALA A 22 3.51 4.80 14.85
CA ALA A 22 2.37 5.68 14.98
C ALA A 22 1.86 5.75 16.44
N ALA A 23 1.66 4.60 17.08
CA ALA A 23 1.19 4.53 18.47
C ALA A 23 2.21 5.12 19.45
N ALA A 24 3.48 4.81 19.31
CA ALA A 24 4.55 5.30 20.18
C ALA A 24 4.76 6.82 20.07
N ARG A 25 4.68 7.39 18.86
CA ARG A 25 4.79 8.84 18.64
C ARG A 25 3.60 9.63 19.20
N LEU A 26 2.46 8.98 19.33
CA LEU A 26 1.29 9.54 20.03
C LEU A 26 1.36 9.36 21.56
N GLY A 27 2.54 9.00 22.09
CA GLY A 27 2.82 8.93 23.53
C GLY A 27 2.44 7.62 24.20
N ASN A 28 2.08 6.57 23.44
CA ASN A 28 1.67 5.30 24.04
C ASN A 28 2.87 4.36 24.25
N LYS A 29 2.92 3.72 25.42
CA LYS A 29 3.85 2.63 25.70
C LYS A 29 3.49 1.42 24.86
N THR A 30 4.27 1.13 23.82
CA THR A 30 3.94 0.17 22.78
C THR A 30 4.87 -1.04 22.80
N ALA A 31 4.32 -2.26 22.84
CA ALA A 31 5.08 -3.48 22.62
C ALA A 31 4.91 -3.99 21.20
N LEU A 32 6.01 -4.27 20.50
CA LEU A 32 6.03 -4.99 19.24
C LEU A 32 6.45 -6.43 19.47
N VAL A 33 5.50 -7.36 19.39
CA VAL A 33 5.73 -8.80 19.58
C VAL A 33 5.87 -9.49 18.23
N THR A 34 6.98 -10.17 18.02
CA THR A 34 7.26 -10.85 16.74
C THR A 34 7.99 -12.17 16.95
N LEU A 35 7.83 -13.10 16.01
CA LEU A 35 8.52 -14.40 16.04
C LEU A 35 10.05 -14.25 15.94
N TYR A 36 10.51 -13.27 15.14
CA TYR A 36 11.94 -13.08 14.86
C TYR A 36 12.28 -11.59 14.80
N LEU A 37 13.10 -11.11 15.73
CA LEU A 37 13.59 -9.72 15.74
C LEU A 37 14.49 -9.41 14.54
N ASP A 38 15.20 -10.42 14.04
CA ASP A 38 16.13 -10.26 12.91
C ASP A 38 15.42 -10.05 11.57
N THR A 39 14.11 -10.28 11.49
CA THR A 39 13.33 -10.15 10.26
C THR A 39 12.28 -9.03 10.29
N ILE A 40 12.45 -8.07 11.20
CA ILE A 40 11.64 -6.84 11.24
C ILE A 40 11.69 -6.14 9.88
N SER A 41 10.53 -5.78 9.33
CA SER A 41 10.39 -5.15 8.00
C SER A 41 11.03 -5.91 6.84
N MET A 42 11.09 -7.26 6.94
CA MET A 42 11.66 -8.09 5.88
C MET A 42 10.84 -8.03 4.61
N MET A 43 11.49 -7.70 3.51
CA MET A 43 10.91 -7.78 2.16
C MET A 43 11.01 -9.22 1.65
N SER A 44 9.99 -10.03 1.88
CA SER A 44 9.97 -11.46 1.52
C SER A 44 9.68 -11.71 0.03
N CYS A 45 9.10 -10.75 -0.64
CA CYS A 45 8.90 -10.74 -2.09
C CYS A 45 9.97 -9.85 -2.77
N ASN A 46 9.62 -9.07 -3.80
CA ASN A 46 10.55 -8.19 -4.49
C ASN A 46 11.17 -7.13 -3.55
N PRO A 47 12.45 -6.76 -3.73
CA PRO A 47 13.11 -5.73 -2.94
C PRO A 47 12.74 -4.32 -3.45
N SER A 48 11.45 -4.00 -3.58
CA SER A 48 11.00 -2.74 -4.18
C SER A 48 9.82 -2.15 -3.45
N ILE A 49 9.78 -0.81 -3.40
CA ILE A 49 8.68 0.00 -2.88
C ILE A 49 8.19 0.93 -4.00
N GLY A 50 6.88 1.17 -4.05
CA GLY A 50 6.25 2.05 -5.02
C GLY A 50 5.76 1.33 -6.28
N GLY A 51 5.47 2.11 -7.32
CA GLY A 51 4.80 1.64 -8.53
C GLY A 51 3.33 2.10 -8.61
N PRO A 52 2.57 1.67 -9.65
CA PRO A 52 1.21 2.15 -9.90
C PRO A 52 0.26 1.96 -8.71
N GLY A 53 -0.31 3.07 -8.21
CA GLY A 53 -1.19 3.11 -7.03
C GLY A 53 -0.45 3.01 -5.69
N LYS A 54 0.73 2.39 -5.67
CA LYS A 54 1.52 2.15 -4.46
C LYS A 54 2.33 3.37 -4.04
N SER A 55 2.89 4.11 -5.00
CA SER A 55 3.60 5.37 -4.71
C SER A 55 2.69 6.37 -4.00
N ASN A 56 1.40 6.39 -4.34
CA ASN A 56 0.39 7.20 -3.65
C ASN A 56 0.31 6.83 -2.17
N LEU A 57 0.22 5.54 -1.85
CA LEU A 57 0.20 5.08 -0.45
C LEU A 57 1.46 5.49 0.31
N VAL A 58 2.65 5.33 -0.31
CA VAL A 58 3.92 5.66 0.35
C VAL A 58 4.02 7.15 0.68
N THR A 59 3.67 8.03 -0.26
CA THR A 59 3.71 9.47 -0.03
C THR A 59 2.63 9.93 0.94
N GLU A 60 1.45 9.32 0.92
CA GLU A 60 0.38 9.59 1.89
C GLU A 60 0.79 9.16 3.31
N ILE A 61 1.38 7.96 3.47
CA ILE A 61 1.94 7.52 4.75
C ILE A 61 3.02 8.50 5.24
N ASP A 62 3.93 8.94 4.36
CA ASP A 62 5.04 9.82 4.70
C ASP A 62 4.57 11.17 5.22
N VAL A 63 3.67 11.85 4.51
CA VAL A 63 3.17 13.17 4.93
C VAL A 63 2.32 13.10 6.19
N LEU A 64 1.66 11.97 6.46
CA LEU A 64 0.93 11.75 7.71
C LEU A 64 1.85 11.44 8.90
N GLY A 65 3.14 11.19 8.67
CA GLY A 65 4.13 10.95 9.71
C GLY A 65 4.64 9.51 9.81
N GLY A 66 4.37 8.66 8.82
CA GLY A 66 4.94 7.32 8.74
C GLY A 66 6.41 7.31 8.30
N GLU A 67 6.96 6.12 8.16
CA GLU A 67 8.40 5.92 7.99
C GLU A 67 8.81 5.32 6.64
N MET A 68 7.89 4.71 5.91
CA MET A 68 8.22 3.94 4.72
C MET A 68 8.89 4.79 3.64
N GLY A 69 8.37 5.99 3.36
CA GLY A 69 8.89 6.91 2.34
C GLY A 69 10.33 7.35 2.63
N LYS A 70 10.59 7.84 3.85
CA LYS A 70 11.92 8.26 4.27
C LYS A 70 12.96 7.13 4.21
N HIS A 71 12.54 5.91 4.59
CA HIS A 71 13.43 4.76 4.61
C HIS A 71 13.80 4.27 3.20
N ILE A 72 12.87 4.26 2.26
CA ILE A 72 13.22 3.88 0.88
C ILE A 72 14.06 4.96 0.21
N ASP A 73 13.83 6.23 0.46
CA ASP A 73 14.65 7.31 -0.06
C ASP A 73 16.10 7.22 0.42
N GLU A 74 16.31 6.81 1.67
CA GLU A 74 17.65 6.68 2.27
C GLU A 74 18.36 5.38 1.88
N PHE A 75 17.64 4.25 1.88
CA PHE A 75 18.21 2.90 1.76
C PHE A 75 17.81 2.19 0.46
N ASN A 76 17.76 2.91 -0.65
CA ASN A 76 17.56 2.30 -1.96
C ASN A 76 18.87 1.99 -2.67
N LEU A 77 18.82 1.11 -3.67
CA LEU A 77 19.86 0.84 -4.66
C LEU A 77 19.66 1.73 -5.89
N GLN A 78 18.41 2.01 -6.25
CA GLN A 78 18.03 2.97 -7.27
C GLN A 78 16.59 3.45 -7.06
N LEU A 79 16.31 4.66 -7.54
CA LEU A 79 14.96 5.20 -7.73
C LEU A 79 14.75 5.49 -9.22
N LYS A 80 13.52 5.33 -9.68
CA LYS A 80 13.15 5.60 -11.07
C LYS A 80 11.72 6.13 -11.15
N ASP A 81 11.55 7.21 -11.91
CA ASP A 81 10.25 7.71 -12.29
C ASP A 81 9.70 6.89 -13.46
N LEU A 82 8.46 6.48 -13.35
CA LEU A 82 7.75 5.71 -14.36
C LEU A 82 6.60 6.53 -14.95
N ASN A 83 6.24 6.21 -16.21
CA ASN A 83 5.17 6.90 -16.93
C ASN A 83 5.42 8.42 -17.11
N THR A 84 6.64 8.86 -17.21
CA THR A 84 7.03 10.28 -17.34
C THR A 84 6.43 10.95 -18.58
N SER A 85 6.21 10.18 -19.66
CA SER A 85 5.54 10.64 -20.88
C SER A 85 4.01 10.77 -20.77
N LYS A 86 3.43 10.27 -19.66
CA LYS A 86 1.98 10.34 -19.40
C LYS A 86 1.68 11.54 -18.51
N GLY A 87 0.40 11.91 -18.41
CA GLY A 87 -0.04 13.01 -17.56
C GLY A 87 0.23 12.78 -16.07
N PRO A 88 0.14 13.82 -15.21
CA PRO A 88 0.55 13.80 -13.82
C PRO A 88 -0.16 12.74 -12.97
N ALA A 89 -1.40 12.38 -13.31
CA ALA A 89 -2.15 11.31 -12.64
C ALA A 89 -1.58 9.89 -12.84
N ALA A 90 -0.66 9.72 -13.80
CA ALA A 90 -0.05 8.42 -14.12
C ALA A 90 1.42 8.34 -13.73
N ARG A 91 2.09 9.47 -13.48
CA ARG A 91 3.49 9.51 -13.03
C ARG A 91 3.60 8.90 -11.65
N ILE A 92 4.67 8.15 -11.42
CA ILE A 92 4.93 7.44 -10.17
C ILE A 92 6.43 7.22 -10.00
N THR A 93 6.88 7.08 -8.77
CA THR A 93 8.24 6.68 -8.42
C THR A 93 8.27 5.21 -7.99
N ARG A 94 9.33 4.48 -8.35
CA ARG A 94 9.62 3.14 -7.85
C ARG A 94 11.05 3.11 -7.31
N GLY A 95 11.21 2.62 -6.09
CA GLY A 95 12.51 2.43 -5.45
C GLY A 95 12.83 0.95 -5.31
N GLN A 96 14.03 0.53 -5.73
CA GLN A 96 14.61 -0.74 -5.38
C GLN A 96 15.38 -0.58 -4.08
N ALA A 97 15.01 -1.31 -3.05
CA ALA A 97 15.62 -1.24 -1.73
C ALA A 97 16.93 -2.03 -1.64
N ASP A 98 17.91 -1.50 -0.91
CA ASP A 98 18.90 -2.36 -0.24
C ASP A 98 18.18 -3.02 0.95
N LYS A 99 17.67 -4.21 0.75
CA LYS A 99 16.80 -4.93 1.66
C LYS A 99 17.44 -5.16 3.03
N TYR A 100 18.75 -5.39 3.09
CA TYR A 100 19.45 -5.64 4.36
C TYR A 100 19.69 -4.35 5.14
N LYS A 101 20.09 -3.25 4.47
CA LYS A 101 20.23 -1.93 5.09
C LYS A 101 18.86 -1.41 5.56
N TYR A 102 17.84 -1.48 4.69
CA TYR A 102 16.47 -1.07 4.99
C TYR A 102 15.94 -1.74 6.26
N ARG A 103 16.01 -3.08 6.35
CA ARG A 103 15.57 -3.86 7.50
C ARG A 103 16.33 -3.49 8.77
N ARG A 104 17.66 -3.50 8.72
CA ARG A 104 18.52 -3.22 9.87
C ARG A 104 18.25 -1.82 10.44
N LYS A 105 18.15 -0.83 9.57
CA LYS A 105 17.96 0.56 9.98
C LYS A 105 16.56 0.81 10.56
N ARG A 106 15.54 0.12 10.08
CA ARG A 106 14.20 0.18 10.71
C ARG A 106 14.22 -0.41 12.12
N ARG A 107 14.89 -1.54 12.31
CA ARG A 107 15.06 -2.14 13.64
C ARG A 107 15.82 -1.20 14.58
N GLU A 108 16.97 -0.67 14.17
CA GLU A 108 17.76 0.30 14.96
C GLU A 108 16.91 1.51 15.38
N LYS A 109 16.02 1.99 14.53
CA LYS A 109 15.12 3.13 14.84
C LYS A 109 14.04 2.76 15.86
N LEU A 110 13.49 1.54 15.78
CA LEU A 110 12.56 1.04 16.80
C LEU A 110 13.25 0.90 18.18
N GLU A 111 14.46 0.32 18.22
CA GLU A 111 15.23 0.11 19.44
C GLU A 111 15.62 1.43 20.15
N LYS A 112 15.78 2.52 19.39
CA LYS A 112 16.11 3.85 19.93
C LYS A 112 14.92 4.61 20.53
N ASN A 113 13.69 4.14 20.31
CA ASN A 113 12.51 4.83 20.80
C ASN A 113 12.12 4.33 22.20
N GLU A 114 12.15 5.20 23.19
CA GLU A 114 11.92 4.87 24.60
C GLU A 114 10.50 4.35 24.89
N ASN A 115 9.51 4.70 24.04
CA ASN A 115 8.14 4.21 24.14
C ASN A 115 7.92 2.84 23.50
N ILE A 116 8.96 2.23 22.88
CA ILE A 116 8.85 0.97 22.16
C ILE A 116 9.61 -0.15 22.89
N SER A 117 8.92 -1.27 23.11
CA SER A 117 9.53 -2.51 23.58
C SER A 117 9.46 -3.56 22.48
N LEU A 118 10.62 -4.09 22.06
CA LEU A 118 10.69 -5.20 21.11
C LEU A 118 10.70 -6.53 21.89
N ILE A 119 9.80 -7.45 21.53
CA ILE A 119 9.63 -8.73 22.20
C ILE A 119 9.66 -9.85 21.16
N GLN A 120 10.61 -10.79 21.30
CA GLN A 120 10.62 -12.00 20.49
C GLN A 120 9.81 -13.08 21.17
N ASP A 121 8.59 -13.30 20.71
CA ASP A 121 7.70 -14.38 21.16
C ASP A 121 6.59 -14.61 20.12
N CYS A 122 5.78 -15.64 20.31
CA CYS A 122 4.61 -15.93 19.52
C CYS A 122 3.33 -15.68 20.33
N VAL A 123 2.50 -14.72 19.91
CA VAL A 123 1.18 -14.56 20.50
C VAL A 123 0.29 -15.72 20.05
N GLU A 124 -0.30 -16.43 20.99
CA GLU A 124 -1.16 -17.60 20.75
C GLU A 124 -2.63 -17.34 21.12
N GLU A 125 -2.90 -16.38 22.01
CA GLU A 125 -4.25 -16.11 22.51
C GLU A 125 -4.50 -14.60 22.70
N ILE A 126 -5.67 -14.14 22.30
CA ILE A 126 -6.20 -12.80 22.58
C ILE A 126 -7.10 -12.90 23.82
N LEU A 127 -6.78 -12.13 24.84
CA LEU A 127 -7.54 -12.10 26.09
C LEU A 127 -8.56 -10.96 26.02
N VAL A 128 -9.80 -11.28 26.34
CA VAL A 128 -10.92 -10.33 26.31
C VAL A 128 -11.76 -10.45 27.59
N GLU A 129 -12.51 -9.39 27.87
CA GLU A 129 -13.58 -9.37 28.85
C GLU A 129 -14.92 -9.03 28.19
N ASP A 130 -16.03 -9.55 28.72
CA ASP A 130 -17.36 -9.22 28.24
C ASP A 130 -17.76 -7.81 28.71
N ILE A 131 -18.40 -7.04 27.82
CA ILE A 131 -18.93 -5.73 28.15
C ILE A 131 -20.36 -5.92 28.67
N GLN A 132 -20.57 -5.64 29.98
CA GLN A 132 -21.89 -5.64 30.55
C GLN A 132 -22.68 -4.39 30.08
N ASN A 133 -23.77 -4.63 29.33
CA ASN A 133 -24.81 -3.68 28.93
C ASN A 133 -24.43 -2.18 28.96
N SER A 134 -24.03 -1.65 27.81
CA SER A 134 -24.30 -0.25 27.52
C SER A 134 -25.22 -0.20 26.30
N GLU A 135 -26.38 0.38 26.43
CA GLU A 135 -27.41 0.55 25.38
C GLU A 135 -26.91 1.28 24.13
N THR A 136 -25.65 1.75 24.16
CA THR A 136 -25.03 2.61 23.12
C THR A 136 -23.84 2.00 22.40
N LEU A 137 -23.25 0.88 22.87
CA LEU A 137 -22.05 0.28 22.26
C LEU A 137 -22.38 -1.02 21.52
N SER A 138 -21.98 -1.10 20.25
CA SER A 138 -22.12 -2.29 19.40
C SER A 138 -21.12 -3.42 19.71
N TYR A 139 -20.21 -3.21 20.67
CA TYR A 139 -19.20 -4.19 21.05
C TYR A 139 -19.74 -5.19 22.05
N GLU A 140 -19.40 -6.47 21.82
CA GLU A 140 -19.73 -7.58 22.71
C GLU A 140 -18.62 -7.79 23.76
N LYS A 141 -17.37 -7.51 23.39
CA LYS A 141 -16.16 -7.78 24.17
C LYS A 141 -15.15 -6.63 24.07
N LYS A 142 -14.21 -6.60 25.01
CA LYS A 142 -13.08 -5.65 25.02
C LYS A 142 -11.77 -6.40 25.24
N VAL A 143 -10.72 -6.02 24.55
CA VAL A 143 -9.38 -6.59 24.79
C VAL A 143 -8.84 -6.19 26.16
N ILE A 144 -8.17 -7.14 26.82
CA ILE A 144 -7.47 -6.92 28.09
C ILE A 144 -6.00 -7.35 28.01
N GLY A 145 -5.58 -8.08 26.96
CA GLY A 145 -4.21 -8.51 26.79
C GLY A 145 -4.00 -9.61 25.78
N VAL A 146 -2.80 -10.15 25.78
CA VAL A 146 -2.39 -11.31 24.97
C VAL A 146 -1.65 -12.32 25.83
N LYS A 147 -1.73 -13.61 25.43
CA LYS A 147 -0.90 -14.67 26.00
C LYS A 147 0.01 -15.24 24.93
N THR A 148 1.26 -15.44 25.28
CA THR A 148 2.28 -15.91 24.35
C THR A 148 2.57 -17.40 24.53
N ARG A 149 3.33 -17.97 23.57
CA ARG A 149 3.80 -19.36 23.57
C ARG A 149 4.62 -19.72 24.80
N LEU A 150 5.42 -18.77 25.30
CA LEU A 150 6.20 -18.93 26.52
C LEU A 150 5.36 -18.85 27.80
N GLY A 151 4.02 -18.70 27.68
CA GLY A 151 3.10 -18.62 28.82
C GLY A 151 3.06 -17.25 29.49
N ILE A 152 3.68 -16.24 28.89
CA ILE A 152 3.70 -14.86 29.42
C ILE A 152 2.40 -14.16 29.03
N THR A 153 1.81 -13.49 30.01
CA THR A 153 0.64 -12.62 29.77
C THR A 153 1.06 -11.16 29.78
N TYR A 154 0.70 -10.44 28.72
CA TYR A 154 0.86 -9.00 28.61
C TYR A 154 -0.51 -8.33 28.60
N LYS A 155 -0.74 -7.41 29.54
CA LYS A 155 -1.98 -6.58 29.59
C LYS A 155 -1.87 -5.42 28.63
N THR A 156 -3.00 -5.04 28.02
CA THR A 156 -3.07 -3.88 27.12
C THR A 156 -4.49 -3.37 26.97
N LYS A 157 -4.60 -2.12 26.51
CA LYS A 157 -5.89 -1.46 26.18
C LYS A 157 -6.26 -1.61 24.71
N ALA A 158 -5.26 -1.82 23.82
CA ALA A 158 -5.49 -2.03 22.39
C ALA A 158 -4.47 -3.00 21.79
N ILE A 159 -4.92 -3.77 20.80
CA ILE A 159 -4.11 -4.75 20.06
C ILE A 159 -4.21 -4.44 18.57
N VAL A 160 -3.06 -4.40 17.88
CA VAL A 160 -3.00 -4.36 16.41
C VAL A 160 -2.43 -5.68 15.91
N LEU A 161 -3.24 -6.47 15.19
CA LEU A 161 -2.81 -7.71 14.55
C LEU A 161 -2.27 -7.43 13.15
N ALA A 162 -0.99 -7.75 12.93
CA ALA A 162 -0.25 -7.52 11.69
C ALA A 162 0.54 -8.79 11.27
N THR A 163 -0.11 -9.93 11.28
CA THR A 163 0.48 -11.27 11.27
C THR A 163 1.02 -11.74 9.90
N GLY A 164 0.78 -11.00 8.83
CA GLY A 164 1.30 -11.31 7.49
C GLY A 164 0.87 -12.70 7.01
N THR A 165 1.85 -13.49 6.54
CA THR A 165 1.65 -14.88 6.06
C THR A 165 1.83 -15.94 7.17
N PHE A 166 1.92 -15.54 8.44
CA PHE A 166 2.31 -16.43 9.52
C PHE A 166 1.15 -17.13 10.22
N LEU A 167 -0.12 -16.66 10.06
CA LEU A 167 -1.29 -17.35 10.62
C LEU A 167 -1.52 -18.68 9.92
N LYS A 168 -1.25 -19.81 10.61
CA LYS A 168 -1.31 -21.17 10.05
C LYS A 168 -0.67 -21.25 8.66
N GLY A 169 0.50 -20.59 8.52
CA GLY A 169 1.27 -20.55 7.28
C GLY A 169 1.72 -21.96 6.87
N LYS A 170 1.56 -22.28 5.57
CA LYS A 170 1.96 -23.56 4.98
C LYS A 170 2.73 -23.29 3.69
N ILE A 171 3.99 -23.64 3.67
CA ILE A 171 4.86 -23.59 2.47
C ILE A 171 4.54 -24.75 1.55
N VAL A 172 4.59 -24.48 0.25
CA VAL A 172 4.41 -25.49 -0.82
C VAL A 172 5.49 -25.32 -1.89
N ILE A 173 6.23 -26.39 -2.19
CA ILE A 173 7.26 -26.49 -3.24
C ILE A 173 7.07 -27.84 -3.93
N GLY A 174 6.41 -27.87 -5.09
CA GLY A 174 5.99 -29.11 -5.72
C GLY A 174 5.07 -29.91 -4.79
N ASP A 175 5.48 -31.12 -4.46
CA ASP A 175 4.79 -32.05 -3.55
C ASP A 175 5.23 -31.89 -2.08
N VAL A 176 6.25 -31.08 -1.81
CA VAL A 176 6.75 -30.83 -0.44
C VAL A 176 5.93 -29.73 0.22
N THR A 177 5.39 -30.05 1.40
CA THR A 177 4.66 -29.08 2.21
C THR A 177 5.08 -29.15 3.68
N TYR A 178 5.14 -27.98 4.35
CA TYR A 178 5.43 -27.90 5.78
C TYR A 178 4.89 -26.58 6.37
N SER A 179 4.68 -26.59 7.70
CA SER A 179 4.21 -25.43 8.44
C SER A 179 5.33 -24.37 8.54
N ALA A 180 5.10 -23.22 7.91
CA ALA A 180 5.97 -22.04 8.02
C ALA A 180 5.24 -20.81 7.49
N GLY A 181 5.50 -19.64 8.05
CA GLY A 181 5.00 -18.37 7.53
C GLY A 181 5.86 -17.83 6.39
N ARG A 182 7.13 -18.22 6.34
CA ARG A 182 8.13 -17.96 5.31
C ARG A 182 9.13 -19.10 5.33
N GLN A 183 9.80 -19.39 4.22
CA GLN A 183 10.76 -20.49 4.15
C GLN A 183 11.82 -20.35 5.25
N GLY A 184 11.95 -21.38 6.09
CA GLY A 184 12.86 -21.42 7.24
C GLY A 184 12.35 -20.73 8.51
N GLU A 185 11.12 -20.20 8.54
CA GLU A 185 10.55 -19.50 9.69
C GLU A 185 9.23 -20.13 10.15
N MET A 186 9.11 -20.39 11.46
CA MET A 186 7.92 -21.03 12.05
C MET A 186 6.64 -20.26 11.80
N SER A 187 5.53 -20.97 11.76
CA SER A 187 4.17 -20.43 11.69
C SER A 187 3.58 -20.18 13.09
N ALA A 188 2.58 -19.31 13.17
CA ALA A 188 1.74 -19.09 14.34
C ALA A 188 0.49 -19.97 14.23
N GLU A 189 0.45 -21.09 14.94
CA GLU A 189 -0.58 -22.11 14.76
C GLU A 189 -1.87 -21.83 15.55
N LYS A 190 -1.76 -21.37 16.82
CA LYS A 190 -2.90 -21.30 17.73
C LYS A 190 -3.69 -19.98 17.65
N LEU A 191 -3.05 -18.89 17.22
CA LEU A 191 -3.71 -17.57 17.19
C LEU A 191 -4.98 -17.55 16.30
N SER A 192 -4.97 -18.28 15.18
CA SER A 192 -6.18 -18.42 14.34
C SER A 192 -7.33 -19.09 15.07
N ASP A 193 -7.05 -20.07 15.93
CA ASP A 193 -8.07 -20.76 16.70
C ASP A 193 -8.62 -19.86 17.82
N SER A 194 -7.73 -19.07 18.46
CA SER A 194 -8.16 -18.03 19.40
C SER A 194 -9.09 -17.00 18.74
N LEU A 195 -8.75 -16.54 17.52
CA LEU A 195 -9.61 -15.61 16.79
C LEU A 195 -10.97 -16.23 16.44
N ARG A 196 -10.99 -17.50 15.99
CA ARG A 196 -12.26 -18.23 15.72
C ARG A 196 -13.12 -18.39 16.96
N SER A 197 -12.53 -18.70 18.11
CA SER A 197 -13.27 -18.83 19.39
C SER A 197 -13.91 -17.52 19.86
N LEU A 198 -13.35 -16.38 19.39
CA LEU A 198 -13.91 -15.04 19.63
C LEU A 198 -14.96 -14.63 18.58
N GLY A 199 -15.37 -15.54 17.68
CA GLY A 199 -16.39 -15.29 16.66
C GLY A 199 -15.88 -14.52 15.44
N ILE A 200 -14.56 -14.45 15.24
CA ILE A 200 -13.96 -13.81 14.06
C ILE A 200 -13.93 -14.84 12.91
N LYS A 201 -14.50 -14.44 11.78
CA LYS A 201 -14.45 -15.24 10.55
C LYS A 201 -13.04 -15.25 10.00
N ILE A 202 -12.51 -16.44 9.73
CA ILE A 202 -11.17 -16.66 9.18
C ILE A 202 -11.30 -17.49 7.90
N GLU A 203 -10.67 -17.00 6.83
CA GLU A 203 -10.55 -17.65 5.51
C GLU A 203 -9.08 -17.85 5.15
N ARG A 204 -8.77 -18.40 3.95
CA ARG A 204 -7.39 -18.65 3.51
C ARG A 204 -7.12 -18.02 2.15
N TYR A 205 -5.93 -17.42 2.04
CA TYR A 205 -5.32 -16.99 0.80
C TYR A 205 -3.96 -17.64 0.58
N GLN A 206 -3.40 -17.42 -0.60
CA GLN A 206 -2.02 -17.77 -0.90
C GLN A 206 -1.29 -16.58 -1.54
N THR A 207 0.03 -16.62 -1.41
CA THR A 207 0.96 -15.83 -2.21
C THR A 207 2.15 -16.68 -2.60
N ALA A 208 2.98 -16.21 -3.54
CA ALA A 208 4.14 -16.96 -3.98
C ALA A 208 5.31 -16.00 -4.27
N THR A 209 6.52 -16.53 -4.27
CA THR A 209 7.76 -15.80 -4.54
C THR A 209 8.61 -16.55 -5.55
N PRO A 210 9.42 -15.86 -6.38
CA PRO A 210 10.35 -16.51 -7.30
C PRO A 210 11.61 -17.01 -6.58
N PRO A 211 12.46 -17.78 -7.27
CA PRO A 211 13.76 -18.19 -6.73
C PRO A 211 14.71 -17.01 -6.55
N ARG A 212 15.74 -17.19 -5.74
CA ARG A 212 16.93 -16.34 -5.65
C ARG A 212 18.11 -17.13 -6.18
N ILE A 213 18.94 -16.48 -6.98
CA ILE A 213 20.08 -17.09 -7.66
C ILE A 213 21.38 -16.39 -7.29
N ASP A 214 22.49 -17.11 -7.42
CA ASP A 214 23.84 -16.61 -7.15
C ASP A 214 24.32 -15.73 -8.29
N ARG A 215 24.59 -14.45 -8.01
CA ARG A 215 25.11 -13.42 -8.91
C ARG A 215 26.33 -13.89 -9.71
N LYS A 216 27.23 -14.66 -9.08
CA LYS A 216 28.49 -15.14 -9.69
C LYS A 216 28.27 -16.12 -10.83
N THR A 217 27.05 -16.66 -10.96
CA THR A 217 26.69 -17.69 -11.96
C THR A 217 25.86 -17.14 -13.11
N ILE A 218 25.69 -15.82 -13.19
CA ILE A 218 24.93 -15.11 -14.20
C ILE A 218 25.86 -14.54 -15.26
N ASP A 219 25.52 -14.71 -16.52
CA ASP A 219 26.21 -14.07 -17.64
C ASP A 219 25.56 -12.72 -17.97
N PHE A 220 26.01 -11.67 -17.27
CA PHE A 220 25.47 -10.32 -17.45
C PHE A 220 25.76 -9.72 -18.82
N SER A 221 26.76 -10.22 -19.56
CA SER A 221 27.08 -9.71 -20.91
C SER A 221 25.96 -9.92 -21.92
N GLN A 222 25.03 -10.82 -21.62
CA GLN A 222 23.87 -11.13 -22.45
C GLN A 222 22.60 -10.37 -22.06
N LEU A 223 22.64 -9.52 -21.01
CA LEU A 223 21.49 -8.89 -20.40
C LEU A 223 21.48 -7.38 -20.68
N GLU A 224 20.27 -6.80 -20.67
CA GLU A 224 20.08 -5.36 -20.78
C GLU A 224 20.15 -4.72 -19.38
N GLU A 225 21.07 -3.77 -19.18
CA GLU A 225 21.18 -3.01 -17.94
C GLU A 225 20.14 -1.88 -17.88
N LEU A 226 19.45 -1.77 -16.74
CA LEU A 226 18.46 -0.74 -16.47
C LEU A 226 18.91 0.05 -15.23
N HIS A 227 19.37 1.28 -15.45
CA HIS A 227 19.78 2.18 -14.39
C HIS A 227 18.61 2.99 -13.83
N GLY A 228 18.74 3.43 -12.59
CA GLY A 228 17.89 4.44 -11.97
C GLY A 228 18.25 5.85 -12.44
N GLU A 229 17.65 6.84 -11.84
CA GLU A 229 17.90 8.26 -12.09
C GLU A 229 18.86 8.81 -11.03
N GLU A 230 19.79 9.66 -11.43
CA GLU A 230 20.70 10.36 -10.49
C GLU A 230 19.94 11.41 -9.67
N HIS A 231 18.95 12.06 -10.29
CA HIS A 231 18.08 13.09 -9.69
C HIS A 231 16.60 12.67 -9.76
N PRO A 232 16.23 11.59 -9.04
CA PRO A 232 14.85 11.11 -9.05
C PRO A 232 13.97 11.97 -8.16
N ARG A 233 12.66 11.83 -8.32
CA ARG A 233 11.71 12.29 -7.31
C ARG A 233 11.75 11.33 -6.12
N PHE A 234 11.97 11.88 -4.94
CA PHE A 234 11.90 11.14 -3.69
C PHE A 234 10.44 10.94 -3.26
N PHE A 235 10.20 9.92 -2.43
CA PHE A 235 8.87 9.68 -1.87
C PHE A 235 8.53 10.70 -0.79
N SER A 236 9.50 11.09 0.03
CA SER A 236 9.32 12.09 1.07
C SER A 236 9.73 13.47 0.59
N ILE A 237 8.83 14.44 0.73
CA ILE A 237 9.14 15.86 0.46
C ILE A 237 10.13 16.45 1.46
N PHE A 238 10.42 15.73 2.54
CA PHE A 238 11.41 16.10 3.55
C PHE A 238 12.80 15.52 3.27
N THR A 239 12.95 14.70 2.25
CA THR A 239 14.25 14.14 1.87
C THR A 239 15.15 15.21 1.25
N LYS A 240 16.32 15.43 1.87
CA LYS A 240 17.33 16.41 1.42
C LYS A 240 18.56 15.70 0.82
N LYS A 241 18.35 14.96 -0.25
CA LYS A 241 19.41 14.20 -0.93
C LYS A 241 19.55 14.75 -2.35
N GLU A 242 20.73 15.23 -2.72
CA GLU A 242 20.99 15.85 -4.03
C GLU A 242 21.14 14.81 -5.14
N LYS A 243 21.79 13.68 -4.84
CA LYS A 243 22.03 12.60 -5.79
C LYS A 243 21.65 11.25 -5.23
N ASN A 244 21.24 10.34 -6.09
CA ASN A 244 20.90 8.99 -5.74
C ASN A 244 21.84 7.96 -6.35
N ASN A 245 21.99 6.79 -5.72
CA ASN A 245 22.71 5.66 -6.30
C ASN A 245 21.91 5.07 -7.45
N THR A 246 22.60 4.56 -8.45
CA THR A 246 22.00 3.95 -9.64
C THR A 246 22.54 2.56 -9.90
N VAL A 247 22.51 1.70 -8.87
CA VAL A 247 22.89 0.29 -9.04
C VAL A 247 21.92 -0.35 -10.05
N PRO A 248 22.41 -0.97 -11.14
CA PRO A 248 21.51 -1.47 -12.18
C PRO A 248 20.66 -2.66 -11.73
N THR A 249 19.54 -2.82 -12.40
CA THR A 249 18.82 -4.08 -12.56
C THR A 249 19.03 -4.59 -13.98
N TRP A 250 18.82 -5.87 -14.21
CA TRP A 250 19.02 -6.45 -15.54
C TRP A 250 17.72 -7.04 -16.06
N LEU A 251 17.46 -6.83 -17.34
CA LEU A 251 16.30 -7.34 -18.04
C LEU A 251 16.71 -8.51 -18.95
N THR A 252 15.96 -9.59 -18.85
CA THR A 252 15.96 -10.72 -19.77
C THR A 252 14.53 -11.22 -20.01
N TYR A 253 14.39 -12.30 -20.75
CA TYR A 253 13.09 -12.82 -21.16
C TYR A 253 13.06 -14.34 -21.08
N THR A 254 11.90 -14.91 -20.79
CA THR A 254 11.64 -16.31 -21.10
C THR A 254 11.68 -16.52 -22.63
N SER A 255 11.93 -17.74 -23.07
CA SER A 255 11.94 -18.14 -24.48
C SER A 255 10.82 -19.16 -24.76
N GLU A 256 10.62 -19.50 -26.04
CA GLU A 256 9.73 -20.63 -26.43
C GLU A 256 10.13 -21.90 -25.69
N LYS A 257 11.43 -22.19 -25.61
CA LYS A 257 11.96 -23.35 -24.87
C LYS A 257 11.57 -23.30 -23.37
N THR A 258 11.50 -22.10 -22.77
CA THR A 258 11.00 -21.95 -21.40
C THR A 258 9.53 -22.37 -21.31
N ILE A 259 8.71 -21.92 -22.26
CA ILE A 259 7.27 -22.24 -22.33
C ILE A 259 7.05 -23.74 -22.55
N GLU A 260 7.83 -24.37 -23.42
CA GLU A 260 7.80 -25.82 -23.65
C GLU A 260 8.12 -26.60 -22.38
N VAL A 261 9.20 -26.24 -21.67
CA VAL A 261 9.58 -26.87 -20.39
C VAL A 261 8.49 -26.70 -19.35
N VAL A 262 7.90 -25.50 -19.23
CA VAL A 262 6.79 -25.28 -18.29
C VAL A 262 5.58 -26.13 -18.64
N LYS A 263 5.21 -26.24 -19.92
CA LYS A 263 4.09 -27.10 -20.39
C LYS A 263 4.34 -28.58 -20.10
N GLU A 264 5.54 -29.07 -20.39
CA GLU A 264 5.94 -30.47 -20.13
C GLU A 264 5.87 -30.78 -18.61
N MET A 265 6.33 -29.84 -17.79
CA MET A 265 6.39 -30.00 -16.34
C MET A 265 5.08 -29.61 -15.62
N MET A 266 4.02 -29.22 -16.33
CA MET A 266 2.75 -28.75 -15.76
C MET A 266 2.10 -29.75 -14.80
N LYS A 267 2.27 -31.05 -15.05
CA LYS A 267 1.80 -32.12 -14.16
C LYS A 267 2.37 -32.06 -12.73
N PHE A 268 3.51 -31.39 -12.53
CA PHE A 268 4.13 -31.18 -11.24
C PHE A 268 3.73 -29.87 -10.57
N SER A 269 2.90 -29.04 -11.21
CA SER A 269 2.44 -27.77 -10.61
C SER A 269 1.49 -28.04 -9.44
N PRO A 270 1.77 -27.51 -8.24
CA PRO A 270 0.85 -27.63 -7.10
C PRO A 270 -0.52 -26.99 -7.34
N ILE A 271 -0.59 -26.05 -8.28
CA ILE A 271 -1.82 -25.37 -8.67
C ILE A 271 -2.69 -26.29 -9.54
N VAL A 272 -2.06 -27.00 -10.50
CA VAL A 272 -2.76 -27.90 -11.41
C VAL A 272 -3.15 -29.21 -10.72
N SER A 273 -2.29 -29.72 -9.82
CA SER A 273 -2.58 -30.91 -9.02
C SER A 273 -3.67 -30.70 -7.95
N GLY A 274 -4.08 -29.44 -7.71
CA GLY A 274 -5.06 -29.11 -6.67
C GLY A 274 -4.50 -29.13 -5.25
N MET A 275 -3.18 -29.27 -5.08
CA MET A 275 -2.53 -29.21 -3.77
C MET A 275 -2.64 -27.81 -3.16
N VAL A 276 -2.68 -26.77 -4.01
CA VAL A 276 -2.96 -25.40 -3.66
C VAL A 276 -4.33 -25.02 -4.22
N ASN A 277 -5.35 -25.02 -3.37
CA ASN A 277 -6.74 -24.75 -3.73
C ASN A 277 -7.20 -23.34 -3.42
N THR A 278 -6.34 -22.52 -2.82
CA THR A 278 -6.65 -21.15 -2.43
C THR A 278 -6.32 -20.13 -3.54
N HIS A 279 -6.99 -19.01 -3.52
CA HIS A 279 -6.78 -17.94 -4.50
C HIS A 279 -5.51 -17.14 -4.19
N GLY A 280 -4.67 -16.95 -5.21
CA GLY A 280 -3.50 -16.08 -5.15
C GLY A 280 -3.70 -14.77 -5.92
N PRO A 281 -2.78 -13.78 -5.79
CA PRO A 281 -2.93 -12.48 -6.41
C PRO A 281 -2.90 -12.56 -7.94
N ARG A 282 -3.94 -12.03 -8.60
CA ARG A 282 -4.12 -12.02 -10.06
C ARG A 282 -2.98 -11.31 -10.82
N HIS A 283 -2.46 -10.23 -10.24
CA HIS A 283 -1.45 -9.38 -10.88
C HIS A 283 0.00 -9.84 -10.68
N CYS A 284 0.21 -10.96 -10.01
CA CYS A 284 1.51 -11.61 -9.87
C CYS A 284 1.35 -13.13 -10.07
N PRO A 285 0.90 -13.57 -11.27
CA PRO A 285 0.69 -14.97 -11.51
C PRO A 285 2.03 -15.71 -11.53
N SER A 286 2.04 -16.95 -11.05
CA SER A 286 3.16 -17.87 -11.22
C SER A 286 3.43 -18.15 -12.70
N ILE A 287 4.63 -18.64 -13.03
CA ILE A 287 5.01 -18.88 -14.42
C ILE A 287 4.11 -19.91 -15.09
N ASP A 288 3.68 -20.94 -14.37
CA ASP A 288 2.72 -21.93 -14.84
C ASP A 288 1.35 -21.29 -15.16
N ARG A 289 0.83 -20.40 -14.30
CA ARG A 289 -0.39 -19.63 -14.60
C ARG A 289 -0.21 -18.65 -15.76
N LYS A 290 0.97 -18.04 -15.93
CA LYS A 290 1.24 -17.19 -17.09
C LYS A 290 1.14 -17.97 -18.39
N VAL A 291 1.76 -19.15 -18.45
CA VAL A 291 1.73 -20.01 -19.63
C VAL A 291 0.32 -20.52 -19.94
N LEU A 292 -0.48 -20.84 -18.91
CA LEU A 292 -1.87 -21.25 -19.09
C LEU A 292 -2.79 -20.12 -19.55
N ASN A 293 -2.65 -18.93 -18.94
CA ASN A 293 -3.56 -17.80 -19.19
C ASN A 293 -3.21 -16.99 -20.44
N PHE A 294 -1.97 -17.07 -20.90
CA PHE A 294 -1.45 -16.32 -22.05
C PHE A 294 -0.69 -17.25 -23.02
N PRO A 295 -1.38 -18.27 -23.60
CA PRO A 295 -0.74 -19.29 -24.42
C PRO A 295 -0.10 -18.74 -25.72
N ASP A 296 -0.57 -17.58 -26.20
CA ASP A 296 -0.11 -16.94 -27.43
C ASP A 296 1.08 -15.98 -27.21
N LYS A 297 1.60 -15.88 -25.97
CA LYS A 297 2.76 -15.04 -25.70
C LYS A 297 4.06 -15.85 -25.82
N ASP A 298 4.92 -15.42 -26.73
CA ASP A 298 6.21 -16.06 -27.00
C ASP A 298 7.24 -15.85 -25.87
N ARG A 299 7.09 -14.79 -25.07
CA ARG A 299 8.02 -14.44 -24.02
C ARG A 299 7.40 -13.60 -22.89
N HIS A 300 8.00 -13.71 -21.71
CA HIS A 300 7.69 -12.89 -20.54
C HIS A 300 8.94 -12.18 -20.04
N GLN A 301 8.81 -10.96 -19.58
CA GLN A 301 9.91 -10.19 -18.98
C GLN A 301 10.34 -10.81 -17.64
N ILE A 302 11.65 -10.86 -17.43
CA ILE A 302 12.32 -11.27 -16.20
C ILE A 302 13.30 -10.17 -15.81
N PHE A 303 13.13 -9.63 -14.62
CA PHE A 303 14.06 -8.64 -14.06
C PHE A 303 14.91 -9.30 -12.99
N LEU A 304 16.23 -9.09 -13.07
CA LEU A 304 17.18 -9.54 -12.07
C LEU A 304 17.48 -8.36 -11.15
N GLU A 305 17.05 -8.47 -9.92
CA GLU A 305 17.11 -7.40 -8.91
C GLU A 305 18.03 -7.83 -7.76
N LEU A 306 19.07 -7.03 -7.46
CA LEU A 306 19.91 -7.26 -6.28
C LEU A 306 19.06 -7.17 -4.99
N GLU A 307 19.24 -8.12 -4.08
CA GLU A 307 18.62 -8.07 -2.75
C GLU A 307 19.31 -7.03 -1.83
N SER A 308 20.60 -6.79 -2.05
CA SER A 308 21.42 -5.77 -1.38
C SER A 308 22.71 -5.52 -2.16
N GLU A 309 23.29 -4.33 -2.03
CA GLU A 309 24.56 -3.97 -2.63
C GLU A 309 25.70 -4.96 -2.30
N ASN A 310 25.74 -5.42 -1.05
CA ASN A 310 26.77 -6.32 -0.53
C ASN A 310 26.32 -7.80 -0.48
N SER A 311 25.40 -8.20 -1.37
CA SER A 311 24.92 -9.57 -1.47
C SER A 311 25.09 -10.11 -2.89
N ASP A 312 25.42 -11.39 -2.98
CA ASP A 312 25.40 -12.13 -4.25
C ASP A 312 24.01 -12.70 -4.56
N GLU A 313 23.00 -12.44 -3.71
CA GLU A 313 21.64 -12.92 -3.88
C GLU A 313 20.86 -12.04 -4.85
N ILE A 314 20.41 -12.62 -5.97
CA ILE A 314 19.60 -11.95 -7.00
C ILE A 314 18.17 -12.49 -6.95
N TYR A 315 17.21 -11.59 -6.86
CA TYR A 315 15.78 -11.86 -6.98
C TYR A 315 15.37 -11.95 -8.45
N VAL A 316 14.73 -13.07 -8.84
CA VAL A 316 14.32 -13.31 -10.24
C VAL A 316 12.86 -12.85 -10.44
N ASN A 317 12.67 -11.53 -10.54
CA ASN A 317 11.34 -10.93 -10.66
C ASN A 317 10.67 -11.35 -11.99
N GLY A 318 9.44 -11.81 -11.90
CA GLY A 318 8.67 -12.32 -13.04
C GLY A 318 8.65 -13.85 -13.14
N LEU A 319 9.52 -14.58 -12.40
CA LEU A 319 9.58 -16.04 -12.38
C LEU A 319 8.98 -16.63 -11.09
N THR A 320 7.91 -16.03 -10.57
CA THR A 320 7.18 -16.58 -9.41
C THR A 320 6.75 -18.01 -9.70
N THR A 321 7.02 -18.95 -8.79
CA THR A 321 6.70 -20.37 -8.97
C THR A 321 6.63 -21.11 -7.63
N ALA A 322 5.86 -22.20 -7.61
CA ALA A 322 5.84 -23.18 -6.54
C ALA A 322 6.18 -24.61 -7.08
N MET A 323 6.67 -24.70 -8.31
CA MET A 323 7.06 -25.99 -8.88
C MET A 323 8.20 -26.64 -8.09
N PRO A 324 8.40 -27.99 -8.21
CA PRO A 324 9.50 -28.69 -7.56
C PRO A 324 10.86 -28.10 -7.89
N ALA A 325 11.83 -28.24 -6.99
CA ALA A 325 13.19 -27.71 -7.12
C ALA A 325 13.84 -28.03 -8.48
N PHE A 326 13.79 -29.29 -8.92
CA PHE A 326 14.37 -29.71 -10.20
C PHE A 326 13.71 -29.06 -11.42
N VAL A 327 12.41 -28.72 -11.33
CA VAL A 327 11.70 -28.01 -12.39
C VAL A 327 12.15 -26.55 -12.46
N GLN A 328 12.31 -25.91 -11.29
CA GLN A 328 12.80 -24.52 -11.21
C GLN A 328 14.19 -24.39 -11.85
N GLU A 329 15.09 -25.33 -11.60
CA GLU A 329 16.41 -25.37 -12.26
C GLU A 329 16.30 -25.53 -13.78
N LYS A 330 15.45 -26.47 -14.26
CA LYS A 330 15.22 -26.66 -15.70
C LYS A 330 14.70 -25.39 -16.36
N ILE A 331 13.75 -24.69 -15.74
CA ILE A 331 13.20 -23.44 -16.25
C ILE A 331 14.29 -22.36 -16.33
N LEU A 332 15.07 -22.15 -15.28
CA LEU A 332 16.15 -21.14 -15.26
C LEU A 332 17.14 -21.35 -16.40
N ARG A 333 17.57 -22.58 -16.65
CA ARG A 333 18.54 -22.91 -17.71
C ARG A 333 18.07 -22.64 -19.14
N THR A 334 16.79 -22.34 -19.33
CA THR A 334 16.22 -21.95 -20.64
C THR A 334 16.20 -20.44 -20.86
N ILE A 335 16.57 -19.64 -19.85
CA ILE A 335 16.51 -18.18 -19.87
C ILE A 335 17.90 -17.65 -20.21
N LYS A 336 17.97 -16.74 -21.18
CA LYS A 336 19.22 -16.12 -21.65
C LYS A 336 19.97 -15.44 -20.52
N GLY A 337 21.27 -15.78 -20.37
CA GLY A 337 22.16 -15.31 -19.30
C GLY A 337 22.01 -16.08 -17.98
N LEU A 338 21.07 -17.04 -17.88
CA LEU A 338 20.83 -17.85 -16.68
C LEU A 338 21.11 -19.33 -16.88
N GLU A 339 21.72 -19.74 -17.99
CA GLU A 339 21.96 -21.14 -18.38
C GLU A 339 22.78 -21.89 -17.32
N ASN A 340 23.67 -21.17 -16.62
CA ASN A 340 24.52 -21.72 -15.55
C ASN A 340 24.11 -21.26 -14.15
N ALA A 341 22.96 -20.58 -14.03
CA ALA A 341 22.53 -19.99 -12.77
C ALA A 341 22.30 -21.05 -11.69
N LYS A 342 22.82 -20.79 -10.47
CA LYS A 342 22.62 -21.62 -9.30
C LYS A 342 21.57 -21.00 -8.38
N ILE A 343 20.61 -21.81 -7.97
CA ILE A 343 19.58 -21.38 -7.02
C ILE A 343 20.15 -21.36 -5.61
N MET A 344 20.07 -20.20 -4.95
CA MET A 344 20.37 -20.05 -3.52
C MET A 344 19.13 -20.33 -2.66
N ARG A 345 17.94 -19.91 -3.12
CA ARG A 345 16.64 -20.18 -2.49
C ARG A 345 15.63 -20.50 -3.57
N HIS A 346 14.92 -21.59 -3.39
CA HIS A 346 13.83 -21.93 -4.33
C HIS A 346 12.62 -21.00 -4.16
N GLY A 347 11.91 -20.78 -5.26
CA GLY A 347 10.58 -20.19 -5.23
C GLY A 347 9.59 -21.12 -4.53
N TYR A 348 8.59 -20.53 -3.88
CA TYR A 348 7.56 -21.29 -3.15
C TYR A 348 6.24 -20.53 -3.11
N ALA A 349 5.16 -21.25 -2.89
CA ALA A 349 3.90 -20.67 -2.46
C ALA A 349 3.75 -20.78 -0.94
N VAL A 350 3.03 -19.85 -0.34
CA VAL A 350 2.60 -19.91 1.06
C VAL A 350 1.09 -19.69 1.15
N GLU A 351 0.38 -20.63 1.75
CA GLU A 351 -1.02 -20.50 2.14
C GLU A 351 -1.08 -20.01 3.59
N TYR A 352 -1.99 -19.10 3.89
CA TYR A 352 -2.12 -18.50 5.22
C TYR A 352 -3.56 -18.10 5.53
N ASP A 353 -3.90 -18.05 6.81
CA ASP A 353 -5.20 -17.59 7.28
C ASP A 353 -5.29 -16.05 7.24
N TYR A 354 -6.46 -15.52 6.87
CA TYR A 354 -6.78 -14.09 6.91
C TYR A 354 -8.21 -13.89 7.44
N ALA A 355 -8.50 -12.69 7.95
CA ALA A 355 -9.83 -12.30 8.42
C ALA A 355 -10.44 -11.32 7.41
N PRO A 356 -11.59 -11.64 6.76
CA PRO A 356 -12.27 -10.69 5.87
C PRO A 356 -12.51 -9.34 6.54
N ALA A 357 -12.11 -8.25 5.88
CA ALA A 357 -12.15 -6.90 6.45
C ALA A 357 -13.57 -6.32 6.57
N SER A 358 -14.60 -6.97 6.02
CA SER A 358 -16.02 -6.62 6.27
C SER A 358 -16.40 -6.63 7.76
N GLN A 359 -15.60 -7.32 8.59
CA GLN A 359 -15.73 -7.37 10.06
C GLN A 359 -15.16 -6.14 10.78
N LEU A 360 -14.61 -5.17 10.05
CA LEU A 360 -13.95 -3.99 10.61
C LEU A 360 -14.74 -2.72 10.33
N TYR A 361 -14.59 -1.75 11.21
CA TYR A 361 -14.95 -0.36 10.95
C TYR A 361 -13.91 0.30 10.04
N PRO A 362 -14.19 1.45 9.42
CA PRO A 362 -13.21 2.23 8.66
C PRO A 362 -11.95 2.63 9.45
N SER A 363 -12.04 2.62 10.78
CA SER A 363 -10.89 2.78 11.69
C SER A 363 -9.95 1.57 11.74
N LEU A 364 -10.28 0.46 11.06
CA LEU A 364 -9.66 -0.86 11.12
C LEU A 364 -9.86 -1.59 12.47
N GLU A 365 -10.75 -1.10 13.33
CA GLU A 365 -11.16 -1.76 14.55
C GLU A 365 -12.23 -2.83 14.26
N ASN A 366 -12.15 -3.96 14.96
CA ASN A 366 -13.14 -5.02 14.86
C ASN A 366 -14.52 -4.56 15.38
N LYS A 367 -15.59 -4.89 14.65
CA LYS A 367 -16.97 -4.46 14.97
C LYS A 367 -17.51 -5.05 16.26
N LYS A 368 -17.01 -6.20 16.73
CA LYS A 368 -17.50 -6.92 17.91
C LYS A 368 -16.59 -6.78 19.12
N ILE A 369 -15.28 -6.58 18.91
CA ILE A 369 -14.27 -6.57 19.97
C ILE A 369 -13.60 -5.21 20.03
N SER A 370 -13.94 -4.45 21.05
CA SER A 370 -13.37 -3.12 21.30
C SER A 370 -11.87 -3.20 21.59
N GLY A 371 -11.09 -2.33 20.96
CA GLY A 371 -9.63 -2.27 21.09
C GLY A 371 -8.86 -3.30 20.25
N LEU A 372 -9.53 -4.08 19.40
CA LEU A 372 -8.87 -5.04 18.51
C LEU A 372 -8.84 -4.49 17.08
N PHE A 373 -7.64 -4.20 16.56
CA PHE A 373 -7.40 -3.67 15.22
C PHE A 373 -6.66 -4.67 14.34
N PHE A 374 -6.96 -4.67 13.04
CA PHE A 374 -6.28 -5.53 12.07
C PHE A 374 -5.61 -4.69 10.99
N ALA A 375 -4.38 -5.08 10.56
CA ALA A 375 -3.65 -4.36 9.55
C ALA A 375 -2.79 -5.27 8.65
N GLY A 376 -2.79 -4.98 7.35
CA GLY A 376 -1.98 -5.68 6.37
C GLY A 376 -2.61 -6.97 5.84
N GLN A 377 -1.82 -8.01 5.63
CA GLN A 377 -2.27 -9.24 4.97
C GLN A 377 -3.39 -9.97 5.73
N ILE A 378 -3.50 -9.81 7.04
CA ILE A 378 -4.62 -10.37 7.80
C ILE A 378 -5.98 -9.85 7.31
N ASN A 379 -6.01 -8.66 6.69
CA ASN A 379 -7.21 -8.08 6.08
C ASN A 379 -7.44 -8.50 4.62
N GLY A 380 -6.61 -9.43 4.11
CA GLY A 380 -6.73 -9.93 2.74
C GLY A 380 -6.02 -9.07 1.69
N THR A 381 -5.03 -8.26 2.05
CA THR A 381 -4.17 -7.53 1.10
C THR A 381 -2.91 -8.32 0.75
N SER A 382 -2.25 -7.94 -0.36
CA SER A 382 -0.90 -8.40 -0.68
C SER A 382 -0.08 -7.23 -1.22
N GLY A 383 0.87 -6.75 -0.41
CA GLY A 383 1.80 -5.66 -0.76
C GLY A 383 2.31 -4.95 0.48
N TYR A 384 3.55 -4.44 0.39
CA TYR A 384 4.21 -3.79 1.52
C TYR A 384 3.56 -2.44 1.84
N GLU A 385 3.20 -1.69 0.80
CA GLU A 385 2.62 -0.36 0.88
C GLU A 385 1.19 -0.41 1.42
N GLU A 386 0.40 -1.39 0.96
CA GLU A 386 -0.94 -1.65 1.47
C GLU A 386 -0.91 -2.04 2.95
N ALA A 387 0.09 -2.84 3.33
CA ALA A 387 0.28 -3.24 4.72
C ALA A 387 0.71 -2.05 5.59
N ALA A 388 1.64 -1.24 5.13
CA ALA A 388 2.14 -0.05 5.83
C ALA A 388 1.02 0.98 6.06
N ALA A 389 0.21 1.26 5.03
CA ALA A 389 -0.92 2.20 5.11
C ALA A 389 -1.94 1.78 6.17
N GLN A 390 -2.34 0.50 6.15
CA GLN A 390 -3.25 -0.04 7.16
C GLN A 390 -2.61 -0.02 8.55
N GLY A 391 -1.33 -0.39 8.66
CA GLY A 391 -0.60 -0.37 9.91
C GLY A 391 -0.55 1.01 10.54
N PHE A 392 -0.19 2.02 9.75
CA PHE A 392 -0.16 3.40 10.20
C PHE A 392 -1.52 3.84 10.73
N MET A 393 -2.59 3.65 9.96
CA MET A 393 -3.95 4.03 10.38
C MET A 393 -4.44 3.26 11.61
N ALA A 394 -4.18 1.96 11.68
CA ALA A 394 -4.54 1.15 12.85
C ALA A 394 -3.79 1.61 14.12
N GLY A 395 -2.50 1.93 14.00
CA GLY A 395 -1.69 2.45 15.11
C GLY A 395 -2.18 3.81 15.61
N VAL A 396 -2.48 4.75 14.69
CA VAL A 396 -3.08 6.05 15.01
C VAL A 396 -4.41 5.85 15.73
N ASN A 397 -5.30 5.02 15.19
CA ASN A 397 -6.65 4.84 15.73
C ASN A 397 -6.65 4.07 17.06
N ALA A 398 -5.72 3.12 17.27
CA ALA A 398 -5.52 2.47 18.55
C ALA A 398 -5.10 3.49 19.64
N ALA A 399 -4.16 4.36 19.32
CA ALA A 399 -3.71 5.43 20.23
C ALA A 399 -4.83 6.44 20.54
N ARG A 400 -5.59 6.87 19.52
CA ARG A 400 -6.73 7.80 19.70
C ARG A 400 -7.83 7.20 20.55
N LYS A 401 -8.14 5.92 20.36
CA LYS A 401 -9.12 5.20 21.18
C LYS A 401 -8.72 5.18 22.65
N ILE A 402 -7.46 4.93 22.96
CA ILE A 402 -6.95 4.96 24.34
C ILE A 402 -7.06 6.37 24.94
N ALA A 403 -6.87 7.40 24.12
CA ALA A 403 -7.01 8.81 24.51
C ALA A 403 -8.49 9.28 24.56
N GLY A 404 -9.48 8.43 24.29
CA GLY A 404 -10.88 8.79 24.24
C GLY A 404 -11.25 9.76 23.11
N LYS A 405 -10.46 9.78 22.02
CA LYS A 405 -10.67 10.62 20.84
C LYS A 405 -11.35 9.85 19.73
N GLU A 406 -12.12 10.55 18.89
CA GLU A 406 -12.71 9.96 17.68
C GLU A 406 -11.62 9.43 16.73
N PRO A 407 -11.89 8.33 16.02
CA PRO A 407 -10.93 7.76 15.06
C PRO A 407 -10.68 8.71 13.90
N ILE A 408 -9.47 8.68 13.36
CA ILE A 408 -9.15 9.29 12.06
C ILE A 408 -9.66 8.36 10.96
N ILE A 409 -10.57 8.87 10.16
CA ILE A 409 -11.05 8.22 8.94
C ILE A 409 -10.58 9.05 7.76
N VAL A 410 -9.94 8.41 6.81
CA VAL A 410 -9.53 9.01 5.54
C VAL A 410 -10.50 8.54 4.47
N ASP A 411 -11.19 9.48 3.84
CA ASP A 411 -12.19 9.18 2.82
C ASP A 411 -11.54 8.76 1.50
N ARG A 412 -12.25 7.95 0.69
CA ARG A 412 -11.77 7.52 -0.63
C ARG A 412 -11.62 8.67 -1.64
N SER A 413 -12.25 9.81 -1.40
CA SER A 413 -12.06 11.04 -2.17
C SER A 413 -10.86 11.88 -1.69
N GLU A 414 -10.28 11.53 -0.54
CA GLU A 414 -9.16 12.26 0.07
C GLU A 414 -7.82 11.58 -0.20
N ALA A 415 -7.78 10.22 -0.22
CA ALA A 415 -6.52 9.50 -0.37
C ALA A 415 -6.70 8.07 -0.91
N TYR A 416 -5.61 7.50 -1.46
CA TYR A 416 -5.52 6.08 -1.79
C TYR A 416 -5.59 5.19 -0.55
N ILE A 417 -5.16 5.67 0.62
CA ILE A 417 -5.39 5.00 1.92
C ILE A 417 -6.90 4.82 2.14
N GLY A 418 -7.69 5.86 1.87
CA GLY A 418 -9.15 5.78 1.94
C GLY A 418 -9.74 4.80 0.92
N VAL A 419 -9.29 4.85 -0.34
CA VAL A 419 -9.69 3.88 -1.37
C VAL A 419 -9.39 2.45 -0.95
N LEU A 420 -8.20 2.20 -0.40
CA LEU A 420 -7.77 0.89 0.08
C LEU A 420 -8.69 0.36 1.19
N ILE A 421 -8.89 1.14 2.24
CA ILE A 421 -9.66 0.72 3.42
C ILE A 421 -11.13 0.52 3.06
N ASP A 422 -11.70 1.45 2.30
CA ASP A 422 -13.09 1.38 1.88
C ASP A 422 -13.35 0.16 0.97
N ASP A 423 -12.48 -0.10 -0.01
CA ASP A 423 -12.59 -1.28 -0.86
C ASP A 423 -12.51 -2.59 -0.07
N LEU A 424 -11.61 -2.68 0.92
CA LEU A 424 -11.45 -3.87 1.76
C LEU A 424 -12.71 -4.17 2.59
N ILE A 425 -13.36 -3.13 3.12
CA ILE A 425 -14.52 -3.28 3.99
C ILE A 425 -15.78 -3.58 3.19
N HIS A 426 -15.97 -2.92 2.05
CA HIS A 426 -17.24 -2.95 1.32
C HIS A 426 -17.25 -3.90 0.11
N LYS A 427 -16.08 -4.26 -0.44
CA LYS A 427 -15.98 -5.12 -1.62
C LYS A 427 -15.43 -6.48 -1.27
N LYS A 428 -16.22 -7.52 -1.53
CA LYS A 428 -15.74 -8.89 -1.42
C LYS A 428 -14.79 -9.19 -2.58
N THR A 429 -13.54 -9.53 -2.29
CA THR A 429 -12.55 -9.91 -3.30
C THR A 429 -12.30 -11.41 -3.24
N PRO A 430 -12.34 -12.13 -4.39
CA PRO A 430 -12.03 -13.55 -4.43
C PRO A 430 -10.52 -13.85 -4.33
N GLU A 431 -9.70 -12.82 -4.35
CA GLU A 431 -8.23 -12.90 -4.38
C GLU A 431 -7.61 -11.81 -3.48
N PRO A 432 -6.34 -11.95 -3.06
CA PRO A 432 -5.67 -10.91 -2.27
C PRO A 432 -5.71 -9.55 -2.97
N TYR A 433 -6.24 -8.56 -2.25
CA TYR A 433 -6.43 -7.20 -2.76
C TYR A 433 -5.08 -6.51 -3.03
N ARG A 434 -5.03 -5.77 -4.12
CA ARG A 434 -3.95 -4.82 -4.45
C ARG A 434 -4.53 -3.48 -4.87
N VAL A 435 -3.90 -2.42 -4.39
CA VAL A 435 -4.18 -1.07 -4.86
C VAL A 435 -3.66 -0.91 -6.28
N LEU A 436 -4.55 -0.46 -7.17
CA LEU A 436 -4.25 -0.14 -8.56
C LEU A 436 -4.83 1.23 -8.88
N PRO A 437 -4.26 1.99 -9.84
CA PRO A 437 -4.81 3.29 -10.24
C PRO A 437 -6.27 3.24 -10.69
N SER A 438 -6.71 2.08 -11.25
CA SER A 438 -8.09 1.86 -11.68
C SER A 438 -9.11 1.78 -10.55
N ARG A 439 -8.66 1.65 -9.30
CA ARG A 439 -9.52 1.59 -8.13
C ARG A 439 -9.98 2.96 -7.64
N ALA A 440 -9.20 4.01 -7.96
CA ALA A 440 -9.52 5.38 -7.61
C ALA A 440 -10.36 6.05 -8.72
N GLU A 441 -11.44 6.72 -8.32
CA GLU A 441 -12.32 7.48 -9.18
C GLU A 441 -11.72 8.85 -9.56
N TYR A 442 -11.00 9.49 -8.63
CA TYR A 442 -10.53 10.88 -8.69
C TYR A 442 -9.02 10.96 -8.88
N ARG A 443 -8.50 10.45 -10.02
CA ARG A 443 -7.05 10.24 -10.21
C ARG A 443 -6.24 11.51 -10.33
N ILE A 444 -6.80 12.58 -10.89
CA ILE A 444 -6.09 13.85 -11.03
C ILE A 444 -6.03 14.58 -9.67
N THR A 445 -7.02 14.37 -8.84
CA THR A 445 -7.07 14.89 -7.47
C THR A 445 -6.17 14.08 -6.55
N LEU A 446 -6.19 12.73 -6.64
CA LEU A 446 -5.46 11.82 -5.76
C LEU A 446 -4.04 11.49 -6.27
N ARG A 447 -3.29 12.46 -6.77
CA ARG A 447 -1.90 12.24 -7.20
C ARG A 447 -0.97 11.98 -6.01
N TYR A 448 0.13 11.25 -6.26
CA TYR A 448 1.12 10.99 -5.23
C TYR A 448 1.90 12.26 -4.82
N ASP A 449 2.10 13.19 -5.76
CA ASP A 449 2.90 14.40 -5.59
C ASP A 449 2.18 15.55 -4.85
N ASN A 450 0.87 15.45 -4.60
CA ASN A 450 0.07 16.46 -3.90
C ASN A 450 -0.48 15.99 -2.55
N ALA A 451 0.00 14.85 -2.03
CA ALA A 451 -0.49 14.28 -0.77
C ALA A 451 -0.42 15.28 0.40
N PHE A 452 0.64 16.09 0.46
CA PHE A 452 0.84 17.09 1.50
C PHE A 452 -0.25 18.18 1.51
N MET A 453 -0.80 18.56 0.35
CA MET A 453 -1.90 19.53 0.25
C MET A 453 -3.24 18.90 0.65
N ARG A 454 -3.53 17.71 0.09
CA ARG A 454 -4.83 17.02 0.30
C ARG A 454 -5.05 16.59 1.75
N LEU A 455 -3.99 16.20 2.42
CA LEU A 455 -4.02 15.62 3.76
C LEU A 455 -3.58 16.61 4.86
N PHE A 456 -3.40 17.90 4.55
CA PHE A 456 -2.86 18.87 5.49
C PHE A 456 -3.68 18.96 6.79
N ASP A 457 -5.01 18.96 6.70
CA ASP A 457 -5.86 18.98 7.90
C ASP A 457 -5.74 17.68 8.70
N LYS A 458 -5.62 16.53 8.03
CA LYS A 458 -5.38 15.24 8.70
C LYS A 458 -4.00 15.18 9.36
N ILE A 459 -2.97 15.79 8.75
CA ILE A 459 -1.63 15.91 9.33
C ILE A 459 -1.71 16.63 10.68
N LYS A 460 -2.40 17.79 10.73
CA LYS A 460 -2.61 18.56 11.96
C LYS A 460 -3.44 17.80 13.00
N GLU A 461 -4.50 17.12 12.55
CA GLU A 461 -5.41 16.36 13.42
C GLU A 461 -4.73 15.15 14.06
N ILE A 462 -3.88 14.43 13.34
CA ILE A 462 -3.09 13.30 13.86
C ILE A 462 -2.05 13.79 14.86
N GLY A 463 -1.32 14.86 14.53
CA GLY A 463 -0.39 15.52 15.45
C GLY A 463 0.92 14.76 15.72
N ILE A 464 1.40 13.94 14.75
CA ILE A 464 2.70 13.22 14.82
C ILE A 464 3.85 14.06 14.25
N ILE A 465 3.56 14.94 13.29
CA ILE A 465 4.56 15.73 12.57
C ILE A 465 5.02 16.90 13.45
N GLU A 466 6.33 17.17 13.47
CA GLU A 466 6.93 18.28 14.19
C GLU A 466 6.44 19.63 13.63
N LYS A 467 6.38 20.65 14.50
CA LYS A 467 5.82 21.95 14.18
C LYS A 467 6.53 22.65 13.02
N ASP A 468 7.85 22.60 12.98
CA ASP A 468 8.66 23.19 11.92
C ASP A 468 8.32 22.63 10.53
N LYS A 469 8.02 21.34 10.45
CA LYS A 469 7.55 20.68 9.22
C LYS A 469 6.11 21.07 8.87
N ILE A 470 5.24 21.23 9.85
CA ILE A 470 3.87 21.73 9.61
C ILE A 470 3.93 23.14 9.06
N ASP A 471 4.74 24.03 9.67
CA ASP A 471 4.92 25.41 9.22
C ASP A 471 5.51 25.47 7.81
N PHE A 472 6.46 24.58 7.49
CA PHE A 472 7.01 24.42 6.13
C PHE A 472 5.94 23.99 5.11
N LEU A 473 5.09 23.00 5.44
CA LEU A 473 4.00 22.57 4.58
C LEU A 473 2.97 23.66 4.34
N GLU A 474 2.57 24.36 5.42
CA GLU A 474 1.60 25.45 5.33
C GLU A 474 2.10 26.59 4.45
N LYS A 475 3.38 26.98 4.62
CA LYS A 475 4.03 27.94 3.73
C LYS A 475 4.01 27.46 2.28
N SER A 476 4.43 26.22 2.02
CA SER A 476 4.49 25.66 0.65
C SER A 476 3.11 25.64 -0.01
N ILE A 477 2.06 25.30 0.72
CA ILE A 477 0.68 25.34 0.24
C ILE A 477 0.24 26.77 -0.12
N ASN A 478 0.56 27.72 0.76
CA ASN A 478 0.26 29.13 0.52
C ASN A 478 1.04 29.68 -0.68
N ASP A 479 2.29 29.30 -0.84
CA ASP A 479 3.12 29.68 -2.00
C ASP A 479 2.49 29.19 -3.30
N VAL A 480 1.98 27.94 -3.38
CA VAL A 480 1.28 27.40 -4.55
C VAL A 480 0.07 28.25 -4.91
N TYR A 481 -0.84 28.52 -3.96
CA TYR A 481 -2.06 29.28 -4.24
C TYR A 481 -1.79 30.75 -4.57
N THR A 482 -0.83 31.37 -3.88
CA THR A 482 -0.42 32.75 -4.11
C THR A 482 0.14 32.91 -5.53
N GLU A 483 1.03 31.98 -5.96
CA GLU A 483 1.65 32.07 -7.27
C GLU A 483 0.66 31.75 -8.41
N ILE A 484 -0.26 30.79 -8.22
CA ILE A 484 -1.34 30.55 -9.19
C ILE A 484 -2.19 31.81 -9.38
N ASN A 485 -2.53 32.50 -8.30
CA ASN A 485 -3.29 33.75 -8.37
C ASN A 485 -2.48 34.86 -9.03
N ASN A 486 -1.19 34.95 -8.73
CA ASN A 486 -0.26 35.89 -9.37
C ASN A 486 -0.23 35.69 -10.90
N LEU A 487 0.00 34.45 -11.37
CA LEU A 487 0.04 34.10 -12.80
C LEU A 487 -1.30 34.37 -13.53
N LYS A 488 -2.43 34.22 -12.84
CA LYS A 488 -3.77 34.57 -13.36
C LYS A 488 -3.97 36.08 -13.50
N ASN A 489 -3.21 36.90 -12.79
CA ASN A 489 -3.33 38.37 -12.81
C ASN A 489 -2.30 39.03 -13.72
N ILE A 490 -1.11 38.50 -13.90
CA ILE A 490 -0.07 39.04 -14.79
C ILE A 490 -0.58 39.03 -16.25
N SER A 491 -0.59 40.20 -16.87
CA SER A 491 -0.95 40.37 -18.31
C SER A 491 0.32 40.45 -19.12
N VAL A 492 0.42 39.66 -20.19
CA VAL A 492 1.53 39.61 -21.14
C VAL A 492 1.02 40.10 -22.51
N SER A 493 1.76 40.97 -23.16
CA SER A 493 1.38 41.42 -24.51
C SER A 493 1.45 40.25 -25.50
N MET A 494 0.68 40.35 -26.60
CA MET A 494 0.72 39.34 -27.67
C MET A 494 2.14 39.15 -28.22
N ASN A 495 2.86 40.25 -28.46
CA ASN A 495 4.20 40.20 -29.02
C ASN A 495 5.20 39.56 -28.07
N ASP A 496 5.20 39.93 -26.78
CA ASP A 496 6.09 39.36 -25.79
C ASP A 496 5.83 37.86 -25.57
N ALA A 497 4.55 37.45 -25.51
CA ALA A 497 4.16 36.05 -25.39
C ALA A 497 4.64 35.23 -26.59
N ASN A 498 4.41 35.74 -27.82
CA ASN A 498 4.83 35.02 -29.02
C ASN A 498 6.36 34.99 -29.20
N ASN A 499 7.07 36.05 -28.86
CA ASN A 499 8.55 36.07 -28.85
C ASN A 499 9.12 35.09 -27.82
N PHE A 500 8.49 34.98 -26.67
CA PHE A 500 8.87 33.98 -25.63
C PHE A 500 8.70 32.56 -26.15
N LEU A 501 7.54 32.23 -26.75
CA LEU A 501 7.31 30.88 -27.31
C LEU A 501 8.26 30.56 -28.46
N GLU A 502 8.61 31.55 -29.30
CA GLU A 502 9.59 31.38 -30.37
C GLU A 502 10.98 31.04 -29.85
N LYS A 503 11.44 31.67 -28.75
CA LYS A 503 12.72 31.36 -28.09
C LYS A 503 12.77 29.91 -27.57
N LEU A 504 11.62 29.36 -27.17
CA LEU A 504 11.49 27.98 -26.75
C LEU A 504 11.27 26.98 -27.92
N ASN A 505 11.29 27.45 -29.18
CA ASN A 505 10.96 26.67 -30.37
C ASN A 505 9.54 26.08 -30.35
N ILE A 506 8.58 26.76 -29.71
CA ILE A 506 7.18 26.34 -29.62
C ILE A 506 6.39 27.04 -30.75
N THR A 507 5.55 26.27 -31.45
CA THR A 507 4.80 26.74 -32.64
C THR A 507 3.46 27.43 -32.32
N ASP A 508 2.95 27.21 -31.10
CA ASP A 508 1.74 27.87 -30.64
C ASP A 508 1.87 29.40 -30.67
N ARG A 509 0.78 30.10 -31.03
CA ARG A 509 0.76 31.58 -31.10
C ARG A 509 -0.54 32.15 -30.54
N PHE A 510 -0.43 33.23 -29.82
CA PHE A 510 -1.57 34.02 -29.34
C PHE A 510 -1.96 35.11 -30.33
N ALA A 511 -3.26 35.31 -30.51
CA ALA A 511 -3.82 36.36 -31.38
C ALA A 511 -4.08 37.69 -30.63
N LYS A 512 -3.92 37.71 -29.31
CA LYS A 512 -4.11 38.86 -28.41
C LYS A 512 -3.26 38.73 -27.15
N GLY A 513 -3.18 39.79 -26.36
CA GLY A 513 -2.56 39.72 -25.03
C GLY A 513 -3.27 38.70 -24.14
N VAL A 514 -2.49 37.99 -23.32
CA VAL A 514 -2.95 36.87 -22.51
C VAL A 514 -2.48 37.00 -21.08
N LYS A 515 -3.02 36.16 -20.17
CA LYS A 515 -2.51 36.00 -18.82
C LYS A 515 -1.32 35.03 -18.80
N ALA A 516 -0.38 35.24 -17.89
CA ALA A 516 0.78 34.34 -17.73
C ALA A 516 0.34 32.89 -17.51
N ALA A 517 -0.75 32.67 -16.78
CA ALA A 517 -1.36 31.34 -16.59
C ALA A 517 -1.73 30.67 -17.93
N GLU A 518 -2.20 31.43 -18.95
CA GLU A 518 -2.54 30.85 -20.27
C GLU A 518 -1.28 30.40 -21.03
N ILE A 519 -0.16 31.09 -20.85
CA ILE A 519 1.12 30.68 -21.41
C ILE A 519 1.58 29.37 -20.77
N LEU A 520 1.46 29.24 -19.45
CA LEU A 520 1.82 28.01 -18.71
C LEU A 520 0.94 26.81 -19.08
N LYS A 521 -0.30 27.02 -19.59
CA LYS A 521 -1.14 25.92 -20.09
C LYS A 521 -0.58 25.23 -21.33
N ILE A 522 0.33 25.87 -22.06
CA ILE A 522 1.01 25.25 -23.20
C ILE A 522 1.87 24.09 -22.68
N LYS A 523 1.76 22.92 -23.33
CA LYS A 523 2.31 21.66 -22.85
C LYS A 523 3.81 21.72 -22.53
N ASP A 524 4.58 22.34 -23.42
CA ASP A 524 6.05 22.34 -23.38
C ASP A 524 6.64 23.57 -22.66
N VAL A 525 5.80 24.39 -22.02
CA VAL A 525 6.22 25.51 -21.16
C VAL A 525 6.25 25.03 -19.70
N SER A 526 7.38 25.21 -19.04
CA SER A 526 7.56 24.95 -17.61
C SER A 526 7.39 26.23 -16.76
N TYR A 527 7.26 26.07 -15.43
CA TYR A 527 7.30 27.20 -14.52
C TYR A 527 8.67 27.91 -14.56
N ASP A 528 9.76 27.16 -14.67
CA ASP A 528 11.11 27.72 -14.73
C ASP A 528 11.32 28.59 -15.97
N ASP A 529 10.76 28.20 -17.13
CA ASP A 529 10.76 29.04 -18.33
C ASP A 529 10.05 30.38 -18.10
N LEU A 530 8.86 30.33 -17.47
CA LEU A 530 8.11 31.54 -17.12
C LEU A 530 8.79 32.38 -16.04
N LYS A 531 9.42 31.73 -15.06
CA LYS A 531 10.17 32.40 -13.99
C LYS A 531 11.26 33.29 -14.56
N GLU A 532 12.04 32.78 -15.51
CA GLU A 532 13.08 33.56 -16.18
C GLU A 532 12.50 34.70 -17.04
N PHE A 533 11.44 34.41 -17.77
CA PHE A 533 10.77 35.38 -18.65
C PHE A 533 10.14 36.55 -17.91
N LEU A 534 9.45 36.26 -16.79
CA LEU A 534 8.65 37.24 -16.04
C LEU A 534 9.30 37.68 -14.73
N ASN A 535 10.53 37.20 -14.43
CA ASN A 535 11.26 37.44 -13.17
C ASN A 535 10.41 37.09 -11.95
N LEU A 536 9.85 35.86 -11.92
CA LEU A 536 9.02 35.35 -10.83
C LEU A 536 9.87 34.81 -9.68
N ASN A 537 9.21 34.52 -8.55
CA ASN A 537 9.85 33.89 -7.41
C ASN A 537 10.36 32.48 -7.74
N ASP A 538 11.44 32.07 -7.07
CA ASP A 538 11.89 30.69 -7.11
C ASP A 538 11.30 29.89 -5.96
N TYR A 539 10.90 28.66 -6.25
CA TYR A 539 10.27 27.75 -5.30
C TYR A 539 10.93 26.37 -5.36
N GLU A 540 10.73 25.58 -4.34
CA GLU A 540 11.07 24.15 -4.34
C GLU A 540 10.37 23.43 -5.50
N ASP A 541 11.01 22.44 -6.11
CA ASP A 541 10.51 21.75 -7.30
C ASP A 541 9.13 21.12 -7.11
N PHE A 542 8.82 20.61 -5.90
CA PHE A 542 7.49 20.07 -5.63
C PHE A 542 6.41 21.16 -5.62
N VAL A 543 6.71 22.39 -5.23
CA VAL A 543 5.81 23.56 -5.30
C VAL A 543 5.57 23.95 -6.75
N LYS A 544 6.65 24.11 -7.56
CA LYS A 544 6.58 24.40 -9.01
C LYS A 544 5.72 23.38 -9.73
N ASN A 545 5.91 22.08 -9.45
CA ASN A 545 5.12 21.00 -10.01
C ASN A 545 3.62 21.11 -9.69
N GLN A 546 3.25 21.60 -8.49
CA GLN A 546 1.84 21.83 -8.15
C GLN A 546 1.26 23.01 -8.89
N ILE A 547 1.99 24.14 -9.00
CA ILE A 547 1.58 25.32 -9.76
C ILE A 547 1.29 24.92 -11.21
N GLU A 548 2.23 24.25 -11.87
CA GLU A 548 2.06 23.78 -13.25
C GLU A 548 0.85 22.85 -13.39
N THR A 549 0.76 21.85 -12.54
CA THR A 549 -0.30 20.84 -12.64
C THR A 549 -1.67 21.47 -12.40
N MET A 550 -1.81 22.33 -11.40
CA MET A 550 -3.10 22.97 -11.09
C MET A 550 -3.55 23.93 -12.18
N ILE A 551 -2.64 24.61 -12.88
CA ILE A 551 -2.96 25.48 -14.01
C ILE A 551 -3.26 24.65 -15.28
N LYS A 552 -2.39 23.72 -15.64
CA LYS A 552 -2.54 22.91 -16.88
C LYS A 552 -3.78 22.00 -16.86
N TYR A 553 -4.15 21.51 -15.68
CA TYR A 553 -5.27 20.57 -15.51
C TYR A 553 -6.47 21.16 -14.76
N GLU A 554 -6.57 22.48 -14.68
CA GLU A 554 -7.60 23.22 -13.95
C GLU A 554 -9.02 22.70 -14.23
N ILE A 555 -9.40 22.58 -15.49
CA ILE A 555 -10.75 22.13 -15.93
C ILE A 555 -11.05 20.70 -15.44
N PHE A 556 -10.05 19.82 -15.47
CA PHE A 556 -10.21 18.44 -15.03
C PHE A 556 -10.36 18.35 -13.50
N ILE A 557 -9.56 19.14 -12.77
CA ILE A 557 -9.61 19.23 -11.30
C ILE A 557 -10.98 19.77 -10.85
N GLU A 558 -11.47 20.85 -11.49
CA GLU A 558 -12.81 21.40 -11.20
C GLU A 558 -13.93 20.38 -11.43
N ARG A 559 -13.81 19.58 -12.51
CA ARG A 559 -14.79 18.53 -12.82
C ARG A 559 -14.79 17.44 -11.75
N GLU A 560 -13.60 16.97 -11.32
CA GLU A 560 -13.48 15.97 -10.24
C GLU A 560 -14.01 16.54 -8.92
N ASN A 561 -13.69 17.79 -8.56
CA ASN A 561 -14.18 18.42 -7.34
C ASN A 561 -15.72 18.46 -7.27
N LYS A 562 -16.40 18.78 -8.37
CA LYS A 562 -17.87 18.71 -8.46
C LYS A 562 -18.42 17.29 -8.25
N GLN A 563 -17.68 16.26 -8.67
CA GLN A 563 -18.07 14.86 -8.43
C GLN A 563 -17.84 14.48 -6.97
N ILE A 564 -16.73 14.91 -6.38
CA ILE A 564 -16.41 14.70 -4.96
C ILE A 564 -17.47 15.34 -4.06
N GLU A 565 -17.93 16.56 -4.36
CA GLU A 565 -19.02 17.20 -3.61
C GLU A 565 -20.32 16.39 -3.63
N LYS A 566 -20.67 15.81 -4.79
CA LYS A 566 -21.85 14.92 -4.88
C LYS A 566 -21.67 13.64 -4.08
N PHE A 567 -20.48 13.06 -4.15
CA PHE A 567 -20.13 11.86 -3.38
C PHE A 567 -20.23 12.12 -1.87
N LYS A 568 -19.64 13.21 -1.37
CA LYS A 568 -19.71 13.58 0.06
C LYS A 568 -21.15 13.78 0.56
N LYS A 569 -22.08 14.23 -0.28
CA LYS A 569 -23.49 14.32 0.09
C LYS A 569 -24.11 12.94 0.40
N LEU A 570 -23.74 11.90 -0.36
CA LEU A 570 -24.19 10.53 -0.10
C LEU A 570 -23.53 9.94 1.16
N GLU A 571 -22.25 10.23 1.40
CA GLU A 571 -21.53 9.81 2.61
C GLU A 571 -22.12 10.44 3.88
N ASN A 572 -22.62 11.65 3.80
CA ASN A 572 -23.26 12.33 4.92
C ASN A 572 -24.70 11.87 5.19
N MET A 573 -25.30 11.04 4.30
CA MET A 573 -26.61 10.44 4.53
C MET A 573 -26.44 9.17 5.36
N LEU A 574 -26.51 9.30 6.69
CA LEU A 574 -26.30 8.21 7.63
C LEU A 574 -27.44 7.20 7.59
N ILE A 575 -27.11 5.93 7.77
CA ILE A 575 -28.06 4.82 7.92
C ILE A 575 -28.22 4.52 9.42
N PRO A 576 -29.47 4.45 9.95
CA PRO A 576 -29.68 4.08 11.33
C PRO A 576 -29.11 2.71 11.67
N LYS A 577 -28.38 2.58 12.79
CA LYS A 577 -27.74 1.31 13.20
C LYS A 577 -28.73 0.15 13.38
N ASN A 578 -29.96 0.46 13.73
CA ASN A 578 -31.04 -0.52 13.97
C ASN A 578 -31.87 -0.86 12.72
N ILE A 579 -31.48 -0.40 11.53
CA ILE A 579 -32.21 -0.71 10.30
C ILE A 579 -32.29 -2.23 10.06
N ASN A 580 -33.46 -2.72 9.72
CA ASN A 580 -33.70 -4.12 9.34
C ASN A 580 -33.85 -4.22 7.81
N TYR A 581 -32.78 -4.59 7.11
CA TYR A 581 -32.78 -4.72 5.66
C TYR A 581 -33.72 -5.84 5.16
N ASP A 582 -34.01 -6.85 5.98
CA ASP A 582 -34.87 -7.96 5.61
C ASP A 582 -36.36 -7.55 5.49
N GLU A 583 -36.75 -6.52 6.22
CA GLU A 583 -38.11 -5.97 6.19
C GLU A 583 -38.35 -4.99 5.04
N ILE A 584 -37.29 -4.46 4.40
CA ILE A 584 -37.43 -3.53 3.27
C ILE A 584 -37.91 -4.31 2.04
N LYS A 585 -39.13 -4.06 1.60
CA LYS A 585 -39.70 -4.69 0.40
C LYS A 585 -39.05 -4.18 -0.86
N GLY A 586 -38.74 -5.11 -1.78
CA GLY A 586 -38.19 -4.80 -3.10
C GLY A 586 -36.64 -4.80 -3.18
N ILE A 587 -35.92 -4.88 -2.07
CA ILE A 587 -34.46 -5.10 -2.07
C ILE A 587 -34.19 -6.57 -2.43
N SER A 588 -33.20 -6.77 -3.31
CA SER A 588 -32.78 -8.09 -3.76
C SER A 588 -32.16 -8.92 -2.60
N ASN A 589 -32.30 -10.26 -2.65
CA ASN A 589 -31.71 -11.13 -1.62
C ASN A 589 -30.18 -11.01 -1.56
N ILE A 590 -29.50 -10.76 -2.69
CA ILE A 590 -28.06 -10.54 -2.75
C ILE A 590 -27.70 -9.24 -2.02
N ALA A 591 -28.45 -8.16 -2.27
CA ALA A 591 -28.24 -6.89 -1.60
C ALA A 591 -28.52 -6.99 -0.09
N LYS A 592 -29.61 -7.67 0.34
CA LYS A 592 -29.90 -7.92 1.75
C LYS A 592 -28.75 -8.64 2.45
N ALA A 593 -28.22 -9.71 1.84
CA ALA A 593 -27.10 -10.46 2.40
C ALA A 593 -25.85 -9.58 2.55
N GLY A 594 -25.50 -8.79 1.52
CA GLY A 594 -24.36 -7.88 1.58
C GLY A 594 -24.52 -6.76 2.61
N LEU A 595 -25.70 -6.12 2.65
CA LEU A 595 -26.01 -5.07 3.61
C LEU A 595 -26.00 -5.58 5.07
N ASN A 596 -26.52 -6.78 5.32
CA ASN A 596 -26.50 -7.42 6.64
C ASN A 596 -25.08 -7.86 7.06
N GLU A 597 -24.24 -8.29 6.11
CA GLU A 597 -22.83 -8.65 6.37
C GLU A 597 -21.99 -7.42 6.69
N VAL A 598 -22.10 -6.36 5.87
CA VAL A 598 -21.25 -5.18 5.95
C VAL A 598 -21.77 -4.18 6.99
N ARG A 599 -23.09 -4.01 7.13
CA ARG A 599 -23.71 -3.00 7.99
C ARG A 599 -23.16 -1.60 7.73
N PRO A 600 -23.39 -1.04 6.52
CA PRO A 600 -22.87 0.27 6.14
C PRO A 600 -23.41 1.38 7.04
N LEU A 601 -22.57 2.39 7.30
CA LEU A 601 -22.92 3.53 8.16
C LEU A 601 -23.58 4.66 7.37
N SER A 602 -23.40 4.70 6.04
CA SER A 602 -23.95 5.73 5.16
C SER A 602 -24.54 5.14 3.88
N ILE A 603 -25.35 5.95 3.19
CA ILE A 603 -25.85 5.62 1.85
C ILE A 603 -24.68 5.50 0.86
N GLY A 604 -23.67 6.36 0.97
CA GLY A 604 -22.46 6.26 0.14
C GLY A 604 -21.78 4.90 0.30
N GLU A 605 -21.54 4.43 1.53
CA GLU A 605 -21.00 3.08 1.78
C GLU A 605 -21.89 1.97 1.18
N ALA A 606 -23.21 2.08 1.35
CA ALA A 606 -24.15 1.10 0.81
C ALA A 606 -24.06 0.97 -0.73
N THR A 607 -23.79 2.06 -1.45
CA THR A 607 -23.65 2.03 -2.92
C THR A 607 -22.45 1.19 -3.40
N ARG A 608 -21.45 0.96 -2.55
CA ARG A 608 -20.21 0.25 -2.87
C ARG A 608 -20.22 -1.24 -2.53
N ILE A 609 -21.25 -1.69 -1.84
CA ILE A 609 -21.41 -3.10 -1.47
C ILE A 609 -21.74 -3.94 -2.72
N SER A 610 -21.00 -5.01 -2.92
CA SER A 610 -21.22 -5.92 -4.05
C SER A 610 -22.64 -6.49 -4.06
N GLY A 611 -23.35 -6.32 -5.17
CA GLY A 611 -24.73 -6.79 -5.36
C GLY A 611 -25.81 -5.78 -4.95
N VAL A 612 -25.45 -4.62 -4.42
CA VAL A 612 -26.38 -3.50 -4.17
C VAL A 612 -26.53 -2.66 -5.44
N THR A 613 -27.76 -2.45 -5.89
CA THR A 613 -28.10 -1.68 -7.09
C THR A 613 -28.59 -0.28 -6.74
N SER A 614 -28.65 0.62 -7.74
CA SER A 614 -29.24 1.95 -7.55
C SER A 614 -30.71 1.90 -7.11
N ASN A 615 -31.47 0.86 -7.51
CA ASN A 615 -32.84 0.66 -7.06
C ASN A 615 -32.89 0.30 -5.58
N ASP A 616 -32.00 -0.59 -5.11
CA ASP A 616 -31.90 -0.95 -3.68
C ASP A 616 -31.60 0.28 -2.83
N ILE A 617 -30.68 1.14 -3.30
CA ILE A 617 -30.32 2.41 -2.64
C ILE A 617 -31.55 3.34 -2.53
N THR A 618 -32.33 3.46 -3.59
CA THR A 618 -33.54 4.29 -3.57
C THR A 618 -34.56 3.78 -2.52
N LEU A 619 -34.71 2.47 -2.42
CA LEU A 619 -35.58 1.84 -1.42
C LEU A 619 -35.06 2.05 0.01
N ILE A 620 -33.75 1.94 0.23
CA ILE A 620 -33.13 2.24 1.53
C ILE A 620 -33.40 3.69 1.92
N ILE A 621 -33.13 4.67 1.03
CA ILE A 621 -33.38 6.09 1.28
C ILE A 621 -34.84 6.36 1.65
N ALA A 622 -35.78 5.68 1.01
CA ALA A 622 -37.23 5.82 1.30
C ALA A 622 -37.58 5.27 2.69
N ASN A 623 -36.82 4.29 3.22
CA ASN A 623 -37.10 3.65 4.52
C ASN A 623 -36.32 4.24 5.70
N ILE A 624 -35.33 5.12 5.46
CA ILE A 624 -34.59 5.84 6.53
C ILE A 624 -35.15 7.25 6.80
N LYS A 625 -36.09 7.70 5.98
CA LYS A 625 -36.84 8.94 6.20
C LYS A 625 -38.05 8.65 7.07
#